data_6c4ecf1d4aadd3f5a62f7f9410eb2e39
#
_entry.id   6c4ecf1d4aadd3f5a62f7f9410eb2e39
#
_cell.length_a   1.000
_cell.length_b   1.000
_cell.length_c   1.000
_cell.angle_alpha   90.00
_cell.angle_beta   90.00
_cell.angle_gamma   90.00
#
_symmetry.space_group_name_H-M   'P 1'
#
loop_
_entity.id
_entity.type
_entity.pdbx_description
1 polymer ?
#
loop_
_entity_poly.entity_id
_entity_poly.type
_entity_poly.pdbx_seq_one_letter_code
_entity_poly.pdbx_strand_id
1 'polypeptide(L)'
;MAKTANRHEANEGQPTRRQFVKFGFYKIDPAWRRLQPEERAQGKQELCATVDAFGSRMLIHSYSLVGIRADADLLLWQISDRLEDFQELSTNIFSTVMGPYLSTPYSYLAMTRRSMYVSKEESKDASRLIIQPTDAKYLFVYPFVKTRAWYQLSKAERQAMMDEHITTGRKYPSVKLNTTYSFGLDDQEFVVSFETDEPGDFLDLVMELREAETSVFTLRDTPIFTCVAMSLPEALDSLGAPGDARQRDEREDGAAVDGWTPVAQLGELPEGEAKVVHLGGEQVALFNSGGQVYAIGNRCSHANGPLAEGRLEGTAVTCPWHDSQFDITTGEPLRTPARTPVPCYQVKVEDGTVFLAPRELAAQPQR
;
A
#
# COMPACT_ATOMS: atom_id res chain seq x y z
N MET A 1 -8.48 -39.19 37.92
CA MET A 1 -8.53 -39.59 36.49
C MET A 1 -8.39 -38.33 35.63
N ALA A 2 -7.19 -38.14 35.12
CA ALA A 2 -6.85 -36.96 34.33
C ALA A 2 -7.35 -37.15 32.87
N LYS A 3 -8.14 -36.20 32.33
CA LYS A 3 -8.47 -36.15 30.91
C LYS A 3 -7.41 -35.36 30.18
N THR A 4 -6.65 -36.09 29.40
CA THR A 4 -5.65 -35.60 28.43
C THR A 4 -6.27 -34.62 27.45
N ALA A 5 -5.70 -33.40 27.40
CA ALA A 5 -6.01 -32.43 26.38
C ALA A 5 -5.35 -32.85 25.05
N ASN A 6 -6.15 -32.98 24.00
CA ASN A 6 -5.68 -33.15 22.63
C ASN A 6 -4.87 -31.91 22.22
N ARG A 7 -3.56 -32.09 22.06
CA ARG A 7 -2.68 -31.16 21.34
C ARG A 7 -3.04 -31.27 19.86
N HIS A 8 -3.44 -30.15 19.26
CA HIS A 8 -3.50 -30.03 17.83
C HIS A 8 -2.10 -30.24 17.24
N GLU A 9 -1.97 -31.23 16.41
CA GLU A 9 -0.76 -31.50 15.61
C GLU A 9 -0.50 -30.26 14.74
N ALA A 10 0.66 -29.64 14.92
CA ALA A 10 1.17 -28.55 14.11
C ALA A 10 1.54 -29.12 12.72
N ASN A 11 0.93 -28.60 11.69
CA ASN A 11 1.28 -28.89 10.30
C ASN A 11 2.54 -28.07 9.97
N GLU A 12 3.68 -28.74 9.87
CA GLU A 12 4.98 -28.12 9.56
C GLU A 12 4.95 -27.53 8.16
N GLY A 13 5.16 -26.20 8.04
CA GLY A 13 5.46 -25.53 6.78
C GLY A 13 4.57 -24.35 6.35
N GLN A 14 3.61 -23.87 7.17
CA GLN A 14 2.79 -22.70 6.84
C GLN A 14 3.02 -21.56 7.83
N PRO A 15 3.05 -20.29 7.40
CA PRO A 15 3.12 -19.16 8.33
C PRO A 15 1.91 -19.23 9.28
N THR A 16 2.18 -19.55 10.54
CA THR A 16 1.16 -19.70 11.59
C THR A 16 0.84 -18.36 12.24
N ARG A 17 1.62 -17.31 11.94
CA ARG A 17 1.51 -16.01 12.58
C ARG A 17 0.51 -15.13 11.84
N ARG A 18 -0.51 -14.66 12.57
CA ARG A 18 -1.48 -13.68 12.10
C ARG A 18 -0.85 -12.29 12.16
N GLN A 19 -1.20 -11.45 11.17
CA GLN A 19 -0.81 -10.05 11.17
C GLN A 19 -1.88 -9.21 11.88
N PHE A 20 -1.45 -8.24 12.67
CA PHE A 20 -2.29 -7.12 13.07
C PHE A 20 -2.37 -6.12 11.91
N VAL A 21 -3.54 -5.52 11.76
CA VAL A 21 -3.83 -4.54 10.71
C VAL A 21 -4.51 -3.35 11.35
N LYS A 22 -3.99 -2.16 11.10
CA LYS A 22 -4.57 -0.91 11.59
C LYS A 22 -4.81 0.05 10.43
N PHE A 23 -6.00 0.61 10.38
CA PHE A 23 -6.37 1.71 9.49
C PHE A 23 -6.46 2.97 10.34
N GLY A 24 -5.40 3.78 10.35
CA GLY A 24 -5.33 5.04 11.10
C GLY A 24 -5.66 6.23 10.20
N PHE A 25 -6.80 6.90 10.46
CA PHE A 25 -7.23 8.07 9.72
C PHE A 25 -6.86 9.33 10.49
N TYR A 26 -6.24 10.27 9.82
CA TYR A 26 -5.79 11.53 10.41
C TYR A 26 -6.51 12.70 9.77
N LYS A 27 -6.79 13.71 10.60
CA LYS A 27 -7.35 15.00 10.18
C LYS A 27 -6.40 16.10 10.58
N ILE A 28 -6.05 16.97 9.63
CA ILE A 28 -5.20 18.13 9.89
C ILE A 28 -6.00 19.30 10.45
N ASP A 29 -5.50 19.91 11.51
CA ASP A 29 -6.05 21.17 12.01
C ASP A 29 -5.78 22.31 11.01
N PRO A 30 -6.76 23.17 10.70
CA PRO A 30 -6.56 24.33 9.84
C PRO A 30 -5.44 25.29 10.30
N ALA A 31 -5.06 25.26 11.59
CA ALA A 31 -3.93 26.04 12.11
C ALA A 31 -2.62 25.68 11.44
N TRP A 32 -2.43 24.43 11.04
CA TRP A 32 -1.27 23.96 10.26
C TRP A 32 -0.97 24.84 9.04
N ARG A 33 -2.01 25.22 8.29
CA ARG A 33 -1.87 26.03 7.07
C ARG A 33 -1.43 27.48 7.35
N ARG A 34 -1.45 27.92 8.61
CA ARG A 34 -1.02 29.26 9.05
C ARG A 34 0.43 29.30 9.52
N LEU A 35 1.09 28.15 9.68
CA LEU A 35 2.50 28.09 10.03
C LEU A 35 3.38 28.66 8.91
N GLN A 36 4.59 29.04 9.26
CA GLN A 36 5.59 29.45 8.28
C GLN A 36 5.96 28.28 7.37
N PRO A 37 6.32 28.54 6.09
CA PRO A 37 6.68 27.48 5.15
C PRO A 37 7.75 26.51 5.67
N GLU A 38 8.76 27.06 6.38
CA GLU A 38 9.88 26.29 6.92
C GLU A 38 9.43 25.32 8.01
N GLU A 39 8.53 25.75 8.91
CA GLU A 39 7.96 24.91 9.98
C GLU A 39 7.11 23.78 9.36
N ARG A 40 6.33 24.08 8.31
CA ARG A 40 5.56 23.06 7.58
C ARG A 40 6.46 22.06 6.88
N ALA A 41 7.52 22.54 6.21
CA ALA A 41 8.49 21.68 5.54
C ALA A 41 9.18 20.74 6.54
N GLN A 42 9.62 21.28 7.69
CA GLN A 42 10.20 20.49 8.76
C GLN A 42 9.23 19.43 9.28
N GLY A 43 7.98 19.80 9.60
CA GLY A 43 6.99 18.86 10.12
C GLY A 43 6.65 17.74 9.15
N LYS A 44 6.54 18.02 7.84
CA LYS A 44 6.36 17.01 6.80
C LYS A 44 7.57 16.06 6.73
N GLN A 45 8.79 16.61 6.73
CA GLN A 45 10.03 15.84 6.68
C GLN A 45 10.17 14.92 7.91
N GLU A 46 9.92 15.43 9.12
CA GLU A 46 9.99 14.65 10.35
C GLU A 46 8.96 13.51 10.34
N LEU A 47 7.75 13.76 9.86
CA LEU A 47 6.70 12.73 9.78
C LEU A 47 7.07 11.65 8.76
N CYS A 48 7.58 12.02 7.59
CA CYS A 48 8.07 11.06 6.61
C CYS A 48 9.21 10.20 7.19
N ALA A 49 10.23 10.83 7.77
CA ALA A 49 11.36 10.11 8.38
C ALA A 49 10.90 9.20 9.52
N THR A 50 9.89 9.63 10.30
CA THR A 50 9.30 8.82 11.36
C THR A 50 8.64 7.55 10.80
N VAL A 51 7.82 7.66 9.75
CA VAL A 51 7.15 6.52 9.13
C VAL A 51 8.17 5.60 8.45
N ASP A 52 9.14 6.15 7.74
CA ASP A 52 10.19 5.39 7.05
C ASP A 52 11.04 4.55 8.01
N ALA A 53 11.32 5.07 9.21
CA ALA A 53 12.06 4.34 10.24
C ALA A 53 11.37 3.04 10.71
N PHE A 54 10.07 2.91 10.47
CA PHE A 54 9.31 1.68 10.77
C PHE A 54 9.25 0.70 9.59
N GLY A 55 9.71 1.06 8.41
CA GLY A 55 9.63 0.23 7.20
C GLY A 55 10.23 -1.17 7.32
N SER A 56 11.23 -1.37 8.19
CA SER A 56 11.81 -2.70 8.46
C SER A 56 10.95 -3.59 9.38
N ARG A 57 9.98 -3.01 10.12
CA ARG A 57 9.14 -3.71 11.09
C ARG A 57 7.67 -3.78 10.70
N MET A 58 7.23 -2.86 9.87
CA MET A 58 5.84 -2.70 9.48
C MET A 58 5.73 -2.45 7.98
N LEU A 59 4.65 -2.95 7.38
CA LEU A 59 4.23 -2.49 6.07
C LEU A 59 3.25 -1.32 6.27
N ILE A 60 3.54 -0.18 5.65
CA ILE A 60 2.73 1.03 5.77
C ILE A 60 2.45 1.58 4.37
N HIS A 61 1.17 1.73 4.04
CA HIS A 61 0.70 2.39 2.83
C HIS A 61 -0.03 3.67 3.20
N SER A 62 0.20 4.73 2.43
CA SER A 62 -0.41 6.04 2.63
C SER A 62 -1.40 6.38 1.53
N TYR A 63 -2.47 7.07 1.91
CA TYR A 63 -3.55 7.47 1.01
C TYR A 63 -4.04 8.86 1.38
N SER A 64 -4.38 9.67 0.37
CA SER A 64 -5.04 10.96 0.57
C SER A 64 -6.56 10.81 0.51
N LEU A 65 -7.25 11.54 1.41
CA LEU A 65 -8.70 11.73 1.39
C LEU A 65 -9.07 13.20 1.21
N VAL A 66 -8.09 14.05 0.97
CA VAL A 66 -8.28 15.50 0.79
C VAL A 66 -9.26 15.78 -0.35
N GLY A 67 -10.27 16.59 -0.08
CA GLY A 67 -11.32 16.92 -1.06
C GLY A 67 -12.38 15.83 -1.26
N ILE A 68 -12.19 14.63 -0.68
CA ILE A 68 -13.12 13.49 -0.78
C ILE A 68 -13.92 13.33 0.53
N ARG A 69 -13.23 13.43 1.68
CA ARG A 69 -13.88 13.34 3.00
C ARG A 69 -13.73 14.64 3.77
N ALA A 70 -14.79 15.00 4.49
CA ALA A 70 -14.77 16.19 5.35
C ALA A 70 -14.05 15.93 6.69
N ASP A 71 -14.07 14.71 7.17
CA ASP A 71 -13.68 14.29 8.51
C ASP A 71 -12.32 13.59 8.60
N ALA A 72 -11.65 13.30 7.46
CA ALA A 72 -10.31 12.76 7.41
C ALA A 72 -9.57 13.24 6.16
N ASP A 73 -8.25 13.44 6.26
CA ASP A 73 -7.40 13.93 5.17
C ASP A 73 -6.34 12.90 4.74
N LEU A 74 -5.87 12.06 5.66
CA LEU A 74 -4.81 11.08 5.44
C LEU A 74 -5.21 9.74 6.07
N LEU A 75 -4.93 8.64 5.37
CA LEU A 75 -4.97 7.29 5.91
C LEU A 75 -3.56 6.69 5.88
N LEU A 76 -3.13 6.11 6.99
CA LEU A 76 -2.03 5.15 7.04
C LEU A 76 -2.61 3.75 7.26
N TRP A 77 -2.48 2.88 6.25
CA TRP A 77 -2.78 1.46 6.37
C TRP A 77 -1.53 0.74 6.84
N GLN A 78 -1.58 0.23 8.06
CA GLN A 78 -0.46 -0.30 8.82
C GLN A 78 -0.64 -1.80 9.05
N ILE A 79 0.40 -2.58 8.81
CA ILE A 79 0.40 -4.04 8.99
C ILE A 79 1.66 -4.42 9.75
N SER A 80 1.52 -5.14 10.87
CA SER A 80 2.63 -5.63 11.68
C SER A 80 2.29 -6.96 12.35
N ASP A 81 3.32 -7.69 12.77
CA ASP A 81 3.20 -8.87 13.63
C ASP A 81 3.04 -8.53 15.12
N ARG A 82 3.22 -7.24 15.50
CA ARG A 82 3.27 -6.77 16.88
C ARG A 82 2.33 -5.57 17.07
N LEU A 83 1.52 -5.64 18.10
CA LEU A 83 0.60 -4.55 18.46
C LEU A 83 1.35 -3.28 18.92
N GLU A 84 2.49 -3.48 19.60
CA GLU A 84 3.32 -2.40 20.13
C GLU A 84 3.88 -1.49 19.06
N ASP A 85 4.11 -2.00 17.84
CA ASP A 85 4.62 -1.20 16.72
C ASP A 85 3.66 -0.06 16.36
N PHE A 86 2.34 -0.28 16.42
CA PHE A 86 1.35 0.77 16.18
C PHE A 86 1.37 1.84 17.27
N GLN A 87 1.62 1.45 18.52
CA GLN A 87 1.72 2.38 19.64
C GLN A 87 2.99 3.22 19.52
N GLU A 88 4.13 2.60 19.24
CA GLU A 88 5.41 3.28 19.05
C GLU A 88 5.33 4.26 17.88
N LEU A 89 4.81 3.81 16.71
CA LEU A 89 4.65 4.67 15.54
C LEU A 89 3.74 5.86 15.85
N SER A 90 2.59 5.64 16.50
CA SER A 90 1.66 6.72 16.83
C SER A 90 2.30 7.72 17.80
N THR A 91 3.03 7.23 18.82
CA THR A 91 3.77 8.10 19.75
C THR A 91 4.78 8.97 19.01
N ASN A 92 5.54 8.39 18.09
CA ASN A 92 6.55 9.13 17.33
C ASN A 92 5.91 10.13 16.36
N ILE A 93 4.80 9.77 15.68
CA ILE A 93 4.04 10.70 14.83
C ILE A 93 3.60 11.92 15.63
N PHE A 94 2.98 11.73 16.79
CA PHE A 94 2.50 12.82 17.64
C PHE A 94 3.63 13.63 18.29
N SER A 95 4.87 13.14 18.28
CA SER A 95 6.06 13.84 18.76
C SER A 95 6.73 14.71 17.69
N THR A 96 6.31 14.64 16.42
CA THR A 96 6.81 15.49 15.34
C THR A 96 6.26 16.92 15.46
N VAL A 97 6.87 17.89 14.74
CA VAL A 97 6.34 19.26 14.60
C VAL A 97 4.90 19.25 14.08
N MET A 98 4.54 18.28 13.22
CA MET A 98 3.18 18.13 12.70
C MET A 98 2.19 17.53 13.71
N GLY A 99 2.70 16.78 14.70
CA GLY A 99 1.90 16.04 15.66
C GLY A 99 0.79 16.84 16.36
N PRO A 100 1.07 18.05 16.91
CA PRO A 100 0.05 18.89 17.56
C PRO A 100 -1.11 19.30 16.65
N TYR A 101 -0.94 19.23 15.34
CA TYR A 101 -1.95 19.59 14.34
C TYR A 101 -2.68 18.36 13.77
N LEU A 102 -2.39 17.15 14.26
CA LEU A 102 -3.04 15.92 13.83
C LEU A 102 -4.05 15.45 14.89
N SER A 103 -5.25 15.16 14.45
CA SER A 103 -6.22 14.38 15.20
C SER A 103 -6.46 13.03 14.50
N THR A 104 -6.93 12.03 15.25
CA THR A 104 -7.24 10.69 14.74
C THR A 104 -8.74 10.44 14.88
N PRO A 105 -9.58 10.94 13.94
CA PRO A 105 -11.04 10.81 14.03
C PRO A 105 -11.49 9.36 13.94
N TYR A 106 -10.73 8.50 13.24
CA TYR A 106 -11.02 7.08 13.11
C TYR A 106 -9.75 6.25 13.21
N SER A 107 -9.88 5.11 13.89
CA SER A 107 -8.82 4.10 13.99
C SER A 107 -9.47 2.74 14.08
N TYR A 108 -9.20 1.85 13.13
CA TYR A 108 -9.74 0.49 13.13
C TYR A 108 -8.62 -0.51 13.30
N LEU A 109 -8.73 -1.36 14.32
CA LEU A 109 -7.79 -2.43 14.60
C LEU A 109 -8.42 -3.78 14.24
N ALA A 110 -7.67 -4.61 13.53
CA ALA A 110 -8.09 -5.93 13.10
C ALA A 110 -6.89 -6.90 13.03
N MET A 111 -7.19 -8.16 12.75
CA MET A 111 -6.19 -9.20 12.46
C MET A 111 -6.55 -10.02 11.23
N THR A 112 -5.55 -10.56 10.57
CA THR A 112 -5.75 -11.56 9.52
C THR A 112 -6.24 -12.88 10.10
N ARG A 113 -7.13 -13.54 9.37
CA ARG A 113 -7.65 -14.86 9.70
C ARG A 113 -8.13 -15.59 8.45
N ARG A 114 -7.97 -16.91 8.41
CA ARG A 114 -8.60 -17.71 7.35
C ARG A 114 -10.12 -17.58 7.41
N SER A 115 -10.74 -17.31 6.26
CA SER A 115 -12.18 -17.32 6.15
C SER A 115 -12.73 -18.74 6.41
N MET A 116 -13.85 -18.82 7.11
CA MET A 116 -14.53 -20.09 7.34
C MET A 116 -15.48 -20.48 6.19
N TYR A 117 -15.66 -19.60 5.20
CA TYR A 117 -16.61 -19.73 4.09
C TYR A 117 -15.95 -20.04 2.75
N VAL A 118 -14.64 -20.16 2.68
CA VAL A 118 -13.92 -20.58 1.46
C VAL A 118 -13.95 -22.11 1.29
N SER A 119 -13.87 -22.58 0.04
CA SER A 119 -13.77 -24.00 -0.27
C SER A 119 -12.55 -24.65 0.40
N LYS A 120 -12.58 -25.99 0.57
CA LYS A 120 -11.43 -26.72 1.15
C LYS A 120 -10.16 -26.57 0.31
N GLU A 121 -10.28 -26.37 -1.00
CA GLU A 121 -9.16 -26.16 -1.92
C GLU A 121 -8.54 -24.78 -1.73
N GLU A 122 -9.38 -23.74 -1.68
CA GLU A 122 -8.96 -22.37 -1.41
C GLU A 122 -8.45 -22.17 0.03
N SER A 123 -8.91 -23.00 1.00
CA SER A 123 -8.47 -22.92 2.39
C SER A 123 -7.02 -23.38 2.61
N LYS A 124 -6.41 -24.07 1.63
CA LYS A 124 -5.02 -24.53 1.70
C LYS A 124 -4.04 -23.43 1.30
N ASP A 125 -4.51 -22.35 0.69
CA ASP A 125 -3.66 -21.23 0.28
C ASP A 125 -3.24 -20.42 1.52
N ALA A 126 -1.96 -20.54 1.89
CA ALA A 126 -1.38 -19.82 3.01
C ALA A 126 -1.27 -18.30 2.76
N SER A 127 -1.28 -17.86 1.49
CA SER A 127 -1.21 -16.45 1.11
C SER A 127 -2.38 -15.64 1.65
N ARG A 128 -3.53 -16.28 1.90
CA ARG A 128 -4.72 -15.64 2.50
C ARG A 128 -4.61 -15.32 3.99
N LEU A 129 -3.51 -15.70 4.66
CA LEU A 129 -3.22 -15.28 6.04
C LEU A 129 -2.40 -14.01 6.10
N ILE A 130 -1.88 -13.57 4.97
CA ILE A 130 -1.00 -12.42 4.84
C ILE A 130 -1.69 -11.42 3.91
N ILE A 131 -1.88 -10.21 4.39
CA ILE A 131 -2.30 -9.11 3.52
C ILE A 131 -1.06 -8.62 2.76
N GLN A 132 -1.22 -8.57 1.46
CA GLN A 132 -0.26 -7.98 0.54
C GLN A 132 -1.01 -6.89 -0.24
N PRO A 133 -0.90 -5.62 0.19
CA PRO A 133 -1.45 -4.52 -0.58
C PRO A 133 -0.92 -4.52 -2.02
N THR A 134 -1.74 -4.01 -2.94
CA THR A 134 -1.35 -3.81 -4.33
C THR A 134 -0.98 -2.34 -4.58
N ASP A 135 -0.52 -2.04 -5.79
CA ASP A 135 -0.29 -0.67 -6.25
C ASP A 135 -1.56 -0.04 -6.84
N ALA A 136 -2.75 -0.57 -6.52
CA ALA A 136 -4.01 -0.03 -7.01
C ALA A 136 -4.21 1.41 -6.57
N LYS A 137 -4.72 2.24 -7.49
CA LYS A 137 -4.89 3.67 -7.32
C LYS A 137 -5.93 4.04 -6.25
N TYR A 138 -6.92 3.19 -6.03
CA TYR A 138 -8.00 3.46 -5.08
C TYR A 138 -8.11 2.37 -4.03
N LEU A 139 -8.36 2.79 -2.80
CA LEU A 139 -8.69 1.93 -1.66
C LEU A 139 -10.03 2.37 -1.06
N PHE A 140 -10.95 1.43 -0.92
CA PHE A 140 -12.22 1.63 -0.22
C PHE A 140 -12.19 0.87 1.09
N VAL A 141 -12.37 1.54 2.23
CA VAL A 141 -12.27 0.93 3.57
C VAL A 141 -13.52 1.25 4.38
N TYR A 142 -14.06 0.25 5.06
CA TYR A 142 -15.12 0.48 6.04
C TYR A 142 -15.18 -0.61 7.12
N PRO A 143 -15.64 -0.23 8.35
CA PRO A 143 -15.96 -1.20 9.38
C PRO A 143 -17.24 -1.95 9.00
N PHE A 144 -17.33 -3.22 9.35
CA PHE A 144 -18.46 -4.04 9.01
C PHE A 144 -18.95 -4.85 10.22
N VAL A 145 -20.26 -4.87 10.45
CA VAL A 145 -20.90 -5.56 11.56
C VAL A 145 -22.13 -6.32 11.06
N LYS A 146 -22.25 -7.59 11.39
CA LYS A 146 -23.44 -8.41 11.14
C LYS A 146 -24.46 -8.28 12.27
N THR A 147 -25.73 -8.57 11.97
CA THR A 147 -26.77 -8.68 13.00
C THR A 147 -26.53 -9.92 13.87
N ARG A 148 -27.07 -9.94 15.10
CA ARG A 148 -27.00 -11.14 15.95
C ARG A 148 -27.73 -12.34 15.34
N ALA A 149 -28.77 -12.10 14.55
CA ALA A 149 -29.51 -13.14 13.81
C ALA A 149 -28.61 -13.93 12.86
N TRP A 150 -27.60 -13.28 12.22
CA TRP A 150 -26.61 -13.96 11.40
C TRP A 150 -25.91 -15.11 12.13
N TYR A 151 -25.54 -14.88 13.38
CA TYR A 151 -24.80 -15.87 14.18
C TYR A 151 -25.68 -16.97 14.76
N GLN A 152 -27.01 -16.78 14.75
CA GLN A 152 -27.98 -17.81 15.13
C GLN A 152 -28.29 -18.79 14.01
N LEU A 153 -28.01 -18.41 12.74
CA LEU A 153 -28.13 -19.32 11.61
C LEU A 153 -27.16 -20.48 11.74
N SER A 154 -27.56 -21.66 11.22
CA SER A 154 -26.66 -22.80 11.08
C SER A 154 -25.46 -22.46 10.17
N LYS A 155 -24.38 -23.22 10.32
CA LYS A 155 -23.21 -23.03 9.45
C LYS A 155 -23.55 -23.28 7.97
N ALA A 156 -24.47 -24.21 7.68
CA ALA A 156 -24.89 -24.54 6.31
C ALA A 156 -25.65 -23.38 5.66
N GLU A 157 -26.60 -22.76 6.39
CA GLU A 157 -27.34 -21.59 5.89
C GLU A 157 -26.39 -20.43 5.59
N ARG A 158 -25.51 -20.10 6.53
CA ARG A 158 -24.50 -19.04 6.31
C ARG A 158 -23.57 -19.34 5.15
N GLN A 159 -23.19 -20.62 4.95
CA GLN A 159 -22.34 -21.03 3.84
C GLN A 159 -23.05 -20.80 2.50
N ALA A 160 -24.33 -21.23 2.38
CA ALA A 160 -25.11 -21.08 1.15
C ALA A 160 -25.21 -19.59 0.72
N MET A 161 -25.56 -18.70 1.66
CA MET A 161 -25.60 -17.25 1.40
C MET A 161 -24.22 -16.68 1.03
N MET A 162 -23.14 -17.17 1.68
CA MET A 162 -21.78 -16.71 1.36
C MET A 162 -21.28 -17.25 0.03
N ASP A 163 -21.76 -18.41 -0.44
CA ASP A 163 -21.41 -18.92 -1.76
C ASP A 163 -22.00 -18.04 -2.87
N GLU A 164 -23.22 -17.52 -2.69
CA GLU A 164 -23.80 -16.49 -3.58
C GLU A 164 -22.98 -15.19 -3.53
N HIS A 165 -22.69 -14.70 -2.34
CA HIS A 165 -21.89 -13.49 -2.13
C HIS A 165 -20.49 -13.58 -2.79
N ILE A 166 -19.81 -14.72 -2.62
CA ILE A 166 -18.49 -14.98 -3.25
C ILE A 166 -18.63 -15.06 -4.77
N THR A 167 -19.71 -15.68 -5.28
CA THR A 167 -19.97 -15.77 -6.72
C THR A 167 -20.18 -14.39 -7.33
N THR A 168 -20.91 -13.50 -6.64
CA THR A 168 -21.07 -12.11 -7.05
C THR A 168 -19.73 -11.38 -7.06
N GLY A 169 -18.90 -11.53 -6.02
CA GLY A 169 -17.56 -10.91 -5.97
C GLY A 169 -16.65 -11.34 -7.13
N ARG A 170 -16.76 -12.60 -7.60
CA ARG A 170 -15.95 -13.10 -8.73
C ARG A 170 -16.29 -12.49 -10.09
N LYS A 171 -17.43 -11.81 -10.22
CA LYS A 171 -17.78 -11.08 -11.46
C LYS A 171 -16.91 -9.83 -11.66
N TYR A 172 -16.29 -9.35 -10.60
CA TYR A 172 -15.48 -8.11 -10.56
C TYR A 172 -14.00 -8.41 -10.23
N PRO A 173 -13.25 -9.04 -11.15
CA PRO A 173 -11.86 -9.45 -10.90
C PRO A 173 -10.89 -8.27 -10.76
N SER A 174 -11.28 -7.06 -11.21
CA SER A 174 -10.56 -5.81 -11.03
C SER A 174 -10.57 -5.30 -9.59
N VAL A 175 -11.46 -5.85 -8.73
CA VAL A 175 -11.62 -5.43 -7.33
C VAL A 175 -11.05 -6.49 -6.40
N LYS A 176 -9.92 -6.20 -5.76
CA LYS A 176 -9.29 -7.08 -4.78
C LYS A 176 -9.83 -6.79 -3.38
N LEU A 177 -10.46 -7.78 -2.78
CA LEU A 177 -10.96 -7.72 -1.40
C LEU A 177 -9.94 -8.23 -0.38
N ASN A 178 -9.71 -7.45 0.69
CA ASN A 178 -9.05 -7.88 1.90
C ASN A 178 -10.04 -7.79 3.08
N THR A 179 -10.34 -8.93 3.71
CA THR A 179 -11.19 -9.01 4.89
C THR A 179 -10.35 -9.27 6.12
N THR A 180 -10.42 -8.38 7.11
CA THR A 180 -9.78 -8.53 8.41
C THR A 180 -10.79 -8.61 9.53
N TYR A 181 -10.42 -9.23 10.64
CA TYR A 181 -11.29 -9.63 11.74
C TYR A 181 -10.98 -8.83 13.00
N SER A 182 -12.00 -8.21 13.60
CA SER A 182 -11.86 -7.33 14.77
C SER A 182 -12.57 -7.83 16.03
N PHE A 183 -13.22 -8.99 15.97
CA PHE A 183 -14.00 -9.54 17.09
C PHE A 183 -13.25 -9.50 18.42
N GLY A 184 -13.71 -8.64 19.34
CA GLY A 184 -13.10 -8.48 20.67
C GLY A 184 -11.77 -7.71 20.67
N LEU A 185 -11.31 -7.23 19.50
CA LEU A 185 -10.13 -6.37 19.38
C LEU A 185 -10.53 -4.89 19.27
N ASP A 186 -11.71 -4.64 18.68
CA ASP A 186 -12.24 -3.30 18.42
C ASP A 186 -13.77 -3.37 18.37
N ASP A 187 -14.45 -2.24 18.15
CA ASP A 187 -15.91 -2.11 18.20
C ASP A 187 -16.66 -2.77 17.03
N GLN A 188 -16.00 -2.90 15.86
CA GLN A 188 -16.54 -3.60 14.69
C GLN A 188 -16.16 -5.09 14.73
N GLU A 189 -16.83 -5.89 13.89
CA GLU A 189 -16.53 -7.33 13.75
C GLU A 189 -15.49 -7.58 12.65
N PHE A 190 -15.51 -6.75 11.60
CA PHE A 190 -14.60 -6.81 10.48
C PHE A 190 -14.17 -5.40 10.06
N VAL A 191 -13.01 -5.31 9.45
CA VAL A 191 -12.66 -4.21 8.56
C VAL A 191 -12.46 -4.81 7.17
N VAL A 192 -13.22 -4.31 6.20
CA VAL A 192 -13.09 -4.70 4.80
C VAL A 192 -12.41 -3.59 4.03
N SER A 193 -11.46 -3.97 3.17
CA SER A 193 -10.78 -3.04 2.29
C SER A 193 -10.75 -3.60 0.87
N PHE A 194 -11.00 -2.74 -0.11
CA PHE A 194 -11.07 -3.09 -1.52
C PHE A 194 -10.09 -2.23 -2.29
N GLU A 195 -9.20 -2.87 -3.03
CA GLU A 195 -8.20 -2.24 -3.88
C GLU A 195 -8.62 -2.37 -5.34
N THR A 196 -8.60 -1.28 -6.12
CA THR A 196 -8.94 -1.30 -7.54
C THR A 196 -8.45 -0.04 -8.26
N ASP A 197 -8.21 -0.16 -9.56
CA ASP A 197 -8.01 0.98 -10.47
C ASP A 197 -9.34 1.44 -11.11
N GLU A 198 -10.40 0.62 -10.97
CA GLU A 198 -11.72 0.81 -11.59
C GLU A 198 -12.80 1.05 -10.50
N PRO A 199 -12.97 2.30 -10.05
CA PRO A 199 -13.94 2.61 -8.99
C PRO A 199 -15.40 2.35 -9.40
N GLY A 200 -15.69 2.34 -10.72
CA GLY A 200 -17.00 1.95 -11.26
C GLY A 200 -17.33 0.49 -10.93
N ASP A 201 -16.38 -0.43 -11.12
CA ASP A 201 -16.55 -1.84 -10.81
C ASP A 201 -16.82 -2.08 -9.31
N PHE A 202 -16.18 -1.28 -8.44
CA PHE A 202 -16.46 -1.34 -7.00
C PHE A 202 -17.88 -0.86 -6.67
N LEU A 203 -18.35 0.21 -7.31
CA LEU A 203 -19.72 0.70 -7.11
C LEU A 203 -20.73 -0.36 -7.55
N ASP A 204 -20.56 -0.96 -8.74
CA ASP A 204 -21.46 -1.97 -9.28
C ASP A 204 -21.44 -3.24 -8.43
N LEU A 205 -20.25 -3.67 -7.97
CA LEU A 205 -20.10 -4.78 -7.01
C LEU A 205 -20.91 -4.54 -5.74
N VAL A 206 -20.78 -3.35 -5.13
CA VAL A 206 -21.48 -3.05 -3.88
C VAL A 206 -23.00 -2.98 -4.11
N MET A 207 -23.46 -2.47 -5.26
CA MET A 207 -24.88 -2.47 -5.62
C MET A 207 -25.43 -3.89 -5.72
N GLU A 208 -24.77 -4.81 -6.44
CA GLU A 208 -25.20 -6.22 -6.50
C GLU A 208 -25.18 -6.90 -5.13
N LEU A 209 -24.15 -6.64 -4.31
CA LEU A 209 -24.05 -7.19 -2.96
C LEU A 209 -25.16 -6.70 -2.02
N ARG A 210 -25.74 -5.50 -2.26
CA ARG A 210 -26.89 -4.99 -1.51
C ARG A 210 -28.18 -5.76 -1.82
N GLU A 211 -28.29 -6.33 -3.01
CA GLU A 211 -29.44 -7.14 -3.43
C GLU A 211 -29.33 -8.60 -2.93
N ALA A 212 -28.12 -9.05 -2.55
CA ALA A 212 -27.89 -10.41 -2.06
C ALA A 212 -28.54 -10.66 -0.70
N GLU A 213 -28.96 -11.91 -0.44
CA GLU A 213 -29.61 -12.32 0.81
C GLU A 213 -28.75 -12.02 2.06
N THR A 214 -27.41 -12.05 1.93
CA THR A 214 -26.48 -11.71 3.01
C THR A 214 -26.64 -10.27 3.53
N SER A 215 -27.17 -9.35 2.71
CA SER A 215 -27.32 -7.94 3.04
C SER A 215 -28.32 -7.69 4.16
N VAL A 216 -29.37 -8.50 4.26
CA VAL A 216 -30.39 -8.47 5.33
C VAL A 216 -29.77 -8.62 6.72
N PHE A 217 -28.63 -9.28 6.80
CA PHE A 217 -27.90 -9.49 8.05
C PHE A 217 -26.80 -8.47 8.29
N THR A 218 -26.72 -7.39 7.53
CA THR A 218 -25.78 -6.29 7.77
C THR A 218 -26.39 -5.32 8.78
N LEU A 219 -25.71 -5.14 9.91
CA LEU A 219 -26.10 -4.17 10.94
C LEU A 219 -25.48 -2.80 10.65
N ARG A 220 -24.19 -2.78 10.27
CA ARG A 220 -23.44 -1.55 10.00
C ARG A 220 -22.30 -1.83 9.02
N ASP A 221 -22.13 -0.94 8.08
CA ASP A 221 -21.05 -0.92 7.08
C ASP A 221 -20.62 0.51 6.75
N THR A 222 -20.70 1.39 7.73
CA THR A 222 -20.35 2.79 7.64
C THR A 222 -19.51 3.22 8.85
N PRO A 223 -18.69 4.30 8.72
CA PRO A 223 -18.46 5.13 7.54
C PRO A 223 -17.65 4.43 6.44
N ILE A 224 -17.88 4.77 5.17
CA ILE A 224 -17.10 4.30 4.03
C ILE A 224 -16.07 5.36 3.67
N PHE A 225 -14.82 4.97 3.49
CA PHE A 225 -13.72 5.84 3.11
C PHE A 225 -13.24 5.48 1.71
N THR A 226 -13.31 6.46 0.82
CA THR A 226 -12.69 6.42 -0.51
C THR A 226 -11.34 7.10 -0.41
N CYS A 227 -10.26 6.37 -0.71
CA CYS A 227 -8.90 6.81 -0.52
C CYS A 227 -8.13 6.73 -1.84
N VAL A 228 -7.29 7.72 -2.13
CA VAL A 228 -6.41 7.75 -3.30
C VAL A 228 -4.99 7.42 -2.86
N ALA A 229 -4.41 6.39 -3.45
CA ALA A 229 -3.04 5.96 -3.16
C ALA A 229 -2.06 7.08 -3.55
N MET A 230 -1.21 7.45 -2.63
CA MET A 230 -0.14 8.44 -2.81
C MET A 230 1.04 8.04 -1.93
N SER A 231 2.25 8.39 -2.33
CA SER A 231 3.37 8.37 -1.39
C SER A 231 3.09 9.30 -0.21
N LEU A 232 3.69 9.02 0.94
CA LEU A 232 3.44 9.87 2.13
C LEU A 232 3.82 11.35 1.88
N PRO A 233 4.95 11.69 1.24
CA PRO A 233 5.25 13.07 0.88
C PRO A 233 4.14 13.73 0.03
N GLU A 234 3.66 13.06 -1.02
CA GLU A 234 2.58 13.56 -1.88
C GLU A 234 1.27 13.75 -1.12
N ALA A 235 0.92 12.78 -0.27
CA ALA A 235 -0.28 12.87 0.57
C ALA A 235 -0.19 14.06 1.54
N LEU A 236 0.99 14.32 2.12
CA LEU A 236 1.22 15.48 2.99
C LEU A 236 1.21 16.80 2.21
N ASP A 237 1.71 16.81 0.96
CA ASP A 237 1.63 17.98 0.09
C ASP A 237 0.20 18.29 -0.33
N SER A 238 -0.65 17.26 -0.48
CA SER A 238 -2.08 17.43 -0.78
C SER A 238 -2.87 18.16 0.31
N LEU A 239 -2.36 18.23 1.56
CA LEU A 239 -2.98 18.96 2.66
C LEU A 239 -3.11 20.46 2.40
N GLY A 240 -2.33 20.99 1.46
CA GLY A 240 -2.36 22.36 0.96
C GLY A 240 -1.99 23.41 1.99
N ALA A 241 -1.22 24.41 1.57
CA ALA A 241 -1.01 25.63 2.30
C ALA A 241 -0.66 26.77 1.33
N PRO A 242 -0.75 28.05 1.74
CA PRO A 242 -0.31 29.15 0.89
C PRO A 242 1.16 28.96 0.48
N GLY A 243 1.44 28.96 -0.81
CA GLY A 243 2.76 28.76 -1.39
C GLY A 243 3.07 27.32 -1.84
N ASP A 244 2.43 26.29 -1.26
CA ASP A 244 2.69 24.90 -1.62
C ASP A 244 2.27 24.58 -3.08
N ALA A 245 1.19 25.20 -3.57
CA ALA A 245 0.71 25.02 -4.94
C ALA A 245 1.69 25.55 -6.00
N ARG A 246 2.47 26.57 -5.69
CA ARG A 246 3.46 27.15 -6.62
C ARG A 246 4.71 26.27 -6.74
N GLN A 247 5.02 25.45 -5.74
CA GLN A 247 6.16 24.53 -5.79
C GLN A 247 5.86 23.25 -6.59
N ARG A 248 4.56 22.90 -6.81
CA ARG A 248 4.19 21.79 -7.68
C ARG A 248 4.48 22.09 -9.15
N ASP A 249 4.13 23.29 -9.65
CA ASP A 249 4.40 23.67 -11.02
C ASP A 249 5.91 23.76 -11.32
N GLU A 250 6.74 24.14 -10.32
CA GLU A 250 8.20 24.24 -10.50
C GLU A 250 8.92 22.88 -10.39
N ARG A 251 8.31 21.85 -9.79
CA ARG A 251 8.88 20.49 -9.67
C ARG A 251 8.39 19.52 -10.74
N GLU A 252 7.20 19.76 -11.32
CA GLU A 252 6.66 18.95 -12.42
C GLU A 252 7.03 19.49 -13.81
N ASP A 253 7.44 20.78 -13.93
CA ASP A 253 7.88 21.39 -15.17
C ASP A 253 9.41 21.43 -15.36
N GLY A 254 10.07 20.31 -15.18
CA GLY A 254 11.13 19.99 -16.11
C GLY A 254 10.43 19.63 -17.42
N ALA A 255 10.07 20.64 -18.23
CA ALA A 255 9.33 20.45 -19.44
C ALA A 255 9.95 19.30 -20.22
N ALA A 256 9.17 18.20 -20.43
CA ALA A 256 9.56 17.11 -21.31
C ALA A 256 9.82 17.70 -22.69
N VAL A 257 11.08 17.93 -23.04
CA VAL A 257 11.48 18.27 -24.38
C VAL A 257 11.57 16.95 -25.13
N ASP A 258 10.68 16.74 -26.08
CA ASP A 258 10.60 15.52 -26.91
C ASP A 258 10.43 14.20 -26.08
N GLY A 259 9.64 14.21 -25.00
CA GLY A 259 9.36 13.01 -24.19
C GLY A 259 10.41 12.63 -23.15
N TRP A 260 11.44 13.48 -22.96
CA TRP A 260 12.50 13.28 -21.98
C TRP A 260 12.34 14.24 -20.79
N THR A 261 12.36 13.68 -19.57
CA THR A 261 12.23 14.44 -18.30
C THR A 261 13.57 14.48 -17.59
N PRO A 262 14.13 15.66 -17.23
CA PRO A 262 15.32 15.76 -16.41
C PRO A 262 15.01 15.30 -14.96
N VAL A 263 15.83 14.40 -14.38
CA VAL A 263 15.54 13.80 -13.09
C VAL A 263 16.66 13.90 -12.06
N ALA A 264 17.91 14.10 -12.49
CA ALA A 264 19.07 14.24 -11.58
C ALA A 264 20.26 14.89 -12.27
N GLN A 265 21.25 15.33 -11.48
CA GLN A 265 22.58 15.64 -11.98
C GLN A 265 23.48 14.40 -11.87
N LEU A 266 24.27 14.10 -12.90
CA LEU A 266 25.16 12.93 -12.91
C LEU A 266 26.16 12.96 -11.73
N GLY A 267 26.60 14.17 -11.31
CA GLY A 267 27.50 14.32 -10.16
C GLY A 267 26.87 13.91 -8.81
N GLU A 268 25.55 13.72 -8.76
CA GLU A 268 24.83 13.23 -7.58
C GLU A 268 24.69 11.70 -7.54
N LEU A 269 25.19 11.00 -8.56
CA LEU A 269 25.11 9.56 -8.70
C LEU A 269 26.52 8.98 -8.98
N PRO A 270 27.38 8.83 -7.96
CA PRO A 270 28.69 8.21 -8.09
C PRO A 270 28.66 6.80 -8.68
N GLU A 271 29.81 6.35 -9.23
CA GLU A 271 29.97 4.98 -9.72
C GLU A 271 29.70 3.95 -8.62
N GLY A 272 28.87 2.94 -8.94
CA GLY A 272 28.47 1.86 -8.02
C GLY A 272 27.34 2.25 -7.06
N GLU A 273 26.82 3.48 -7.15
CA GLU A 273 25.73 3.95 -6.29
C GLU A 273 24.38 3.97 -7.00
N ALA A 274 23.34 4.04 -6.20
CA ALA A 274 21.95 4.20 -6.65
C ALA A 274 21.28 5.44 -6.04
N LYS A 275 20.33 6.00 -6.79
CA LYS A 275 19.54 7.16 -6.35
C LYS A 275 18.08 6.97 -6.74
N VAL A 276 17.15 7.28 -5.83
CA VAL A 276 15.71 7.33 -6.14
C VAL A 276 15.37 8.69 -6.78
N VAL A 277 14.65 8.63 -7.89
CA VAL A 277 14.05 9.79 -8.56
C VAL A 277 12.58 9.51 -8.85
N HIS A 278 11.84 10.53 -9.29
CA HIS A 278 10.42 10.38 -9.63
C HIS A 278 10.20 10.73 -11.10
N LEU A 279 9.37 9.94 -11.77
CA LEU A 279 8.94 10.16 -13.14
C LEU A 279 7.45 9.85 -13.28
N GLY A 280 6.62 10.86 -13.53
CA GLY A 280 5.17 10.68 -13.67
C GLY A 280 4.47 10.10 -12.43
N GLY A 281 5.00 10.41 -11.22
CA GLY A 281 4.49 9.87 -9.94
C GLY A 281 5.09 8.52 -9.53
N GLU A 282 5.84 7.84 -10.41
CA GLU A 282 6.51 6.58 -10.14
C GLU A 282 7.89 6.77 -9.52
N GLN A 283 8.25 5.95 -8.52
CA GLN A 283 9.61 5.89 -8.00
C GLN A 283 10.50 5.07 -8.93
N VAL A 284 11.56 5.68 -9.40
CA VAL A 284 12.56 5.07 -10.28
C VAL A 284 13.90 5.02 -9.56
N ALA A 285 14.55 3.86 -9.56
CA ALA A 285 15.91 3.69 -9.09
C ALA A 285 16.87 3.92 -10.25
N LEU A 286 17.72 4.94 -10.13
CA LEU A 286 18.87 5.16 -11.00
C LEU A 286 20.07 4.39 -10.44
N PHE A 287 20.84 3.76 -11.31
CA PHE A 287 22.09 3.06 -10.98
C PHE A 287 23.18 3.54 -11.91
N ASN A 288 24.35 3.85 -11.34
CA ASN A 288 25.55 4.13 -12.13
C ASN A 288 26.47 2.90 -12.06
N SER A 289 26.63 2.21 -13.17
CA SER A 289 27.47 1.00 -13.24
C SER A 289 28.27 0.97 -14.54
N GLY A 290 29.57 0.86 -14.41
CA GLY A 290 30.50 0.88 -15.55
C GLY A 290 30.55 2.22 -16.28
N GLY A 291 30.26 3.32 -15.61
CA GLY A 291 30.20 4.65 -16.22
C GLY A 291 28.93 4.90 -17.03
N GLN A 292 27.94 4.00 -16.95
CA GLN A 292 26.65 4.12 -17.61
C GLN A 292 25.51 4.17 -16.58
N VAL A 293 24.54 5.04 -16.80
CA VAL A 293 23.36 5.17 -15.95
C VAL A 293 22.24 4.30 -16.49
N TYR A 294 21.63 3.52 -15.59
CA TYR A 294 20.47 2.66 -15.83
C TYR A 294 19.32 3.08 -14.94
N ALA A 295 18.08 2.78 -15.36
CA ALA A 295 16.89 3.16 -14.61
C ALA A 295 15.83 2.06 -14.66
N ILE A 296 15.41 1.58 -13.48
CA ILE A 296 14.30 0.63 -13.32
C ILE A 296 13.36 1.11 -12.21
N GLY A 297 12.13 0.57 -12.17
CA GLY A 297 11.19 0.82 -11.08
C GLY A 297 11.83 0.52 -9.73
N ASN A 298 11.74 1.45 -8.77
CA ASN A 298 12.37 1.29 -7.45
C ASN A 298 11.71 0.20 -6.57
N ARG A 299 10.48 -0.20 -6.90
CA ARG A 299 9.70 -1.15 -6.11
C ARG A 299 9.91 -2.58 -6.61
N CYS A 300 10.48 -3.44 -5.76
CA CYS A 300 10.63 -4.87 -6.03
C CYS A 300 9.28 -5.54 -6.25
N SER A 301 9.09 -6.23 -7.38
CA SER A 301 7.83 -6.89 -7.77
C SER A 301 7.42 -8.07 -6.85
N HIS A 302 8.27 -8.46 -5.88
CA HIS A 302 7.92 -9.46 -4.87
C HIS A 302 7.09 -8.86 -3.72
N ALA A 303 7.60 -7.78 -3.09
CA ALA A 303 6.99 -7.19 -1.89
C ALA A 303 7.31 -5.68 -1.74
N ASN A 304 7.49 -4.97 -2.86
CA ASN A 304 7.74 -3.52 -2.91
C ASN A 304 9.00 -3.03 -2.17
N GLY A 305 9.99 -3.90 -1.94
CA GLY A 305 11.26 -3.51 -1.34
C GLY A 305 12.01 -2.49 -2.20
N PRO A 306 12.72 -1.51 -1.60
CA PRO A 306 13.38 -0.42 -2.32
C PRO A 306 14.64 -0.91 -3.03
N LEU A 307 14.62 -1.00 -4.36
CA LEU A 307 15.75 -1.53 -5.14
C LEU A 307 16.97 -0.61 -5.13
N ALA A 308 16.76 0.71 -4.99
CA ALA A 308 17.87 1.66 -4.85
C ALA A 308 18.68 1.50 -3.55
N GLU A 309 18.11 0.88 -2.52
CA GLU A 309 18.80 0.53 -1.27
C GLU A 309 19.44 -0.86 -1.33
N GLY A 310 19.30 -1.53 -2.46
CA GLY A 310 19.82 -2.85 -2.69
C GLY A 310 21.31 -2.89 -2.98
N ARG A 311 21.90 -4.08 -2.93
CA ARG A 311 23.32 -4.29 -3.28
C ARG A 311 23.46 -4.42 -4.78
N LEU A 312 24.18 -3.48 -5.40
CA LEU A 312 24.52 -3.51 -6.82
C LEU A 312 25.80 -4.32 -7.05
N GLU A 313 25.76 -5.29 -7.98
CA GLU A 313 26.90 -6.09 -8.43
C GLU A 313 26.87 -6.18 -9.96
N GLY A 314 27.70 -5.36 -10.63
CA GLY A 314 27.65 -5.21 -12.08
C GLY A 314 26.28 -4.67 -12.53
N THR A 315 25.56 -5.44 -13.33
CA THR A 315 24.19 -5.09 -13.77
C THR A 315 23.09 -5.78 -12.96
N ALA A 316 23.42 -6.44 -11.85
CA ALA A 316 22.44 -7.09 -10.99
C ALA A 316 22.25 -6.31 -9.68
N VAL A 317 21.02 -5.93 -9.35
CA VAL A 317 20.66 -5.36 -8.05
C VAL A 317 19.94 -6.40 -7.20
N THR A 318 20.36 -6.56 -5.94
CA THR A 318 19.74 -7.47 -4.96
C THR A 318 18.84 -6.66 -4.03
N CYS A 319 17.55 -6.98 -4.01
CA CYS A 319 16.58 -6.36 -3.10
C CYS A 319 16.96 -6.60 -1.63
N PRO A 320 16.98 -5.55 -0.77
CA PRO A 320 17.43 -5.67 0.61
C PRO A 320 16.46 -6.46 1.50
N TRP A 321 15.20 -6.68 1.07
CA TRP A 321 14.19 -7.32 1.92
C TRP A 321 14.24 -8.85 1.83
N HIS A 322 14.23 -9.42 0.61
CA HIS A 322 14.10 -10.87 0.44
C HIS A 322 15.03 -11.43 -0.64
N ASP A 323 16.14 -10.74 -0.94
CA ASP A 323 17.19 -11.18 -1.86
C ASP A 323 16.73 -11.49 -3.31
N SER A 324 15.57 -10.99 -3.75
CA SER A 324 15.23 -11.00 -5.18
C SER A 324 16.28 -10.21 -5.95
N GLN A 325 16.74 -10.71 -7.09
CA GLN A 325 17.66 -9.98 -7.96
C GLN A 325 17.00 -9.56 -9.25
N PHE A 326 17.39 -8.38 -9.75
CA PHE A 326 16.91 -7.82 -11.01
C PHE A 326 18.09 -7.34 -11.85
N ASP A 327 17.98 -7.50 -13.15
CA ASP A 327 18.89 -6.88 -14.12
C ASP A 327 18.50 -5.42 -14.31
N ILE A 328 19.38 -4.48 -13.96
CA ILE A 328 19.12 -3.03 -14.06
C ILE A 328 19.04 -2.52 -15.51
N THR A 329 19.45 -3.33 -16.49
CA THR A 329 19.41 -2.99 -17.92
C THR A 329 18.06 -3.33 -18.58
N THR A 330 17.32 -4.30 -18.00
CA THR A 330 16.08 -4.83 -18.57
C THR A 330 14.90 -4.78 -17.62
N GLY A 331 15.15 -4.74 -16.30
CA GLY A 331 14.13 -4.90 -15.25
C GLY A 331 13.73 -6.35 -14.98
N GLU A 332 14.31 -7.33 -15.69
CA GLU A 332 13.96 -8.73 -15.54
C GLU A 332 14.46 -9.33 -14.22
N PRO A 333 13.66 -10.20 -13.56
CA PRO A 333 14.09 -10.88 -12.34
C PRO A 333 15.13 -11.97 -12.66
N LEU A 334 16.30 -11.88 -12.03
CA LEU A 334 17.39 -12.86 -12.16
C LEU A 334 17.31 -13.95 -11.09
N ARG A 335 16.69 -13.65 -9.93
CA ARG A 335 16.55 -14.58 -8.80
C ARG A 335 15.24 -14.37 -8.06
N THR A 336 14.60 -15.49 -7.70
CA THR A 336 13.42 -15.52 -6.82
C THR A 336 13.71 -14.88 -5.44
N PRO A 337 12.66 -14.43 -4.70
CA PRO A 337 11.24 -14.74 -4.90
C PRO A 337 10.48 -13.90 -5.94
N ALA A 338 11.02 -12.79 -6.45
CA ALA A 338 10.39 -12.05 -7.55
C ALA A 338 10.27 -12.93 -8.81
N ARG A 339 9.15 -12.79 -9.53
CA ARG A 339 8.83 -13.57 -10.74
C ARG A 339 8.38 -12.73 -11.92
N THR A 340 8.12 -11.46 -11.69
CA THR A 340 7.70 -10.49 -12.72
C THR A 340 8.75 -9.39 -12.83
N PRO A 341 8.97 -8.84 -14.05
CA PRO A 341 9.88 -7.72 -14.21
C PRO A 341 9.37 -6.47 -13.50
N VAL A 342 10.30 -5.56 -13.22
CA VAL A 342 9.99 -4.19 -12.84
C VAL A 342 10.07 -3.29 -14.07
N PRO A 343 9.36 -2.14 -14.11
CA PRO A 343 9.47 -1.21 -15.22
C PRO A 343 10.92 -0.83 -15.53
N CYS A 344 11.27 -0.69 -16.79
CA CYS A 344 12.59 -0.25 -17.23
C CYS A 344 12.40 1.03 -18.06
N TYR A 345 13.28 2.02 -17.86
CA TYR A 345 13.20 3.34 -18.47
C TYR A 345 14.36 3.58 -19.43
N GLN A 346 14.14 4.44 -20.43
CA GLN A 346 15.23 4.95 -21.26
C GLN A 346 15.97 6.03 -20.50
N VAL A 347 17.30 6.02 -20.61
CA VAL A 347 18.18 6.98 -19.96
C VAL A 347 19.03 7.68 -21.02
N LYS A 348 19.15 9.00 -20.93
CA LYS A 348 20.20 9.78 -21.63
C LYS A 348 20.86 10.74 -20.65
N VAL A 349 22.11 11.03 -20.88
CA VAL A 349 22.88 12.04 -20.12
C VAL A 349 23.35 13.12 -21.11
N GLU A 350 22.96 14.37 -20.88
CA GLU A 350 23.35 15.53 -21.67
C GLU A 350 23.78 16.62 -20.74
N ASP A 351 24.94 17.22 -20.99
CA ASP A 351 25.52 18.32 -20.17
C ASP A 351 25.52 18.07 -18.65
N GLY A 352 25.77 16.80 -18.26
CA GLY A 352 25.79 16.37 -16.85
C GLY A 352 24.41 16.17 -16.23
N THR A 353 23.31 16.36 -16.96
CA THR A 353 21.94 16.11 -16.51
C THR A 353 21.47 14.74 -16.99
N VAL A 354 20.88 13.96 -16.10
CA VAL A 354 20.27 12.66 -16.38
C VAL A 354 18.81 12.89 -16.74
N PHE A 355 18.39 12.37 -17.90
CA PHE A 355 17.01 12.41 -18.37
C PHE A 355 16.45 11.02 -18.47
N LEU A 356 15.16 10.87 -18.17
CA LEU A 356 14.39 9.65 -18.34
C LEU A 356 13.23 9.82 -19.32
N ALA A 357 12.93 8.73 -20.03
CA ALA A 357 11.69 8.56 -20.78
C ALA A 357 11.11 7.15 -20.55
N PRO A 358 9.77 6.97 -20.60
CA PRO A 358 9.17 5.63 -20.57
C PRO A 358 9.75 4.77 -21.71
N ARG A 359 10.08 3.51 -21.42
CA ARG A 359 10.44 2.58 -22.47
C ARG A 359 9.16 2.08 -23.12
N GLU A 360 8.86 2.46 -24.37
CA GLU A 360 7.78 1.83 -25.12
C GLU A 360 8.04 0.32 -25.16
N LEU A 361 7.11 -0.46 -24.58
CA LEU A 361 7.11 -1.92 -24.74
C LEU A 361 6.93 -2.18 -26.23
N ALA A 362 7.93 -2.73 -26.90
CA ALA A 362 7.81 -3.21 -28.27
C ALA A 362 6.58 -4.11 -28.33
N ALA A 363 5.62 -3.75 -29.19
CA ALA A 363 4.38 -4.48 -29.39
C ALA A 363 4.69 -5.97 -29.58
N GLN A 364 4.18 -6.82 -28.68
CA GLN A 364 4.29 -8.27 -28.86
C GLN A 364 3.59 -8.63 -30.18
N PRO A 365 4.24 -9.39 -31.09
CA PRO A 365 3.56 -9.85 -32.29
C PRO A 365 2.41 -10.78 -31.84
N GLN A 366 1.20 -10.40 -32.27
CA GLN A 366 0.01 -11.23 -32.11
C GLN A 366 0.27 -12.61 -32.73
N ARG A 367 0.18 -13.65 -31.89
CA ARG A 367 0.04 -15.03 -32.36
C ARG A 367 -1.33 -15.57 -32.00
#